data_ebc69ac7413e30036036bdb3cd981086
#
_entry.id   ebc69ac7413e30036036bdb3cd981086
#
_cell.length_a   1.000
_cell.length_b   1.000
_cell.length_c   1.000
_cell.angle_alpha   90.00
_cell.angle_beta   90.00
_cell.angle_gamma   90.00
#
_symmetry.space_group_name_H-M   'P 1'
#
loop_
_entity.id
_entity.type
_entity.pdbx_description
1 polymer ?
#
loop_
_entity_poly.entity_id
_entity_poly.type
_entity_poly.pdbx_seq_one_letter_code
_entity_poly.pdbx_strand_id
1 'polypeptide(L)'
;ELIKRINEIAKKKRTVGLTVDEEKKDGSAVITTSFMTTTNTIVDGSKRSLSWGEEETVTVTRKPTGQLTIPNNSFMPTVRDVPVFPNKAVKPGDTWTAPGKEVHDLRRLFNMNEPIVIPFTANYTYIGDEVQKGKTFNVIEIHYEFYQTNTRKSILAGSLYSSSAGFTNQKLYWDSEKGILDHYTEDFEIVLKDVYGNEYLFKGTARAEITEYKSLNSDEMIKELQKTIDDLNLSNVTIKKGKKGLTISIENIQFEADSPVLMDSEKTKLDKICEILNQFPNDLLITGHCADRGTANARQKLSEERAQTVAEYLKKKGVRDEYHIFTQGKGATEPIATNNTE
;
A
#
# COMPACT_ATOMS: atom_id res chain seq x y z
N GLU A 1 -13.88 -25.43 28.37
CA GLU A 1 -13.97 -24.43 27.27
C GLU A 1 -12.84 -24.71 26.27
N LEU A 2 -13.19 -25.16 25.05
CA LEU A 2 -12.21 -25.38 23.98
C LEU A 2 -11.76 -24.03 23.47
N ILE A 3 -10.57 -23.58 23.82
CA ILE A 3 -9.92 -22.42 23.19
C ILE A 3 -9.57 -22.84 21.75
N LYS A 4 -10.36 -22.39 20.80
CA LYS A 4 -10.08 -22.57 19.38
C LYS A 4 -8.92 -21.65 18.99
N ARG A 5 -7.71 -22.18 18.88
CA ARG A 5 -6.57 -21.46 18.30
C ARG A 5 -6.66 -21.54 16.77
N ILE A 6 -6.84 -20.43 16.12
CA ILE A 6 -6.70 -20.31 14.66
C ILE A 6 -5.28 -19.80 14.42
N ASN A 7 -4.47 -20.59 13.73
CA ASN A 7 -3.14 -20.17 13.31
C ASN A 7 -3.21 -19.68 11.85
N GLU A 8 -2.92 -18.42 11.67
CA GLU A 8 -2.86 -17.79 10.36
C GLU A 8 -1.44 -17.31 10.09
N ILE A 9 -0.88 -17.69 8.96
CA ILE A 9 0.38 -17.16 8.46
C ILE A 9 0.04 -16.26 7.28
N ALA A 10 0.27 -14.96 7.43
CA ALA A 10 0.04 -13.99 6.39
C ALA A 10 1.36 -13.41 5.88
N LYS A 11 1.56 -13.44 4.55
CA LYS A 11 2.60 -12.65 3.89
C LYS A 11 1.93 -11.44 3.26
N LYS A 12 2.30 -10.26 3.72
CA LYS A 12 1.80 -8.99 3.20
C LYS A 12 2.91 -8.30 2.43
N LYS A 13 2.61 -7.84 1.22
CA LYS A 13 3.43 -6.86 0.51
C LYS A 13 2.65 -5.55 0.44
N ARG A 14 3.32 -4.47 0.78
CA ARG A 14 2.78 -3.13 0.63
C ARG A 14 3.69 -2.35 -0.29
N THR A 15 3.14 -1.84 -1.38
CA THR A 15 3.82 -0.89 -2.25
C THR A 15 3.39 0.51 -1.86
N VAL A 16 4.35 1.40 -1.70
CA VAL A 16 4.14 2.79 -1.33
C VAL A 16 4.66 3.67 -2.45
N GLY A 17 3.76 4.38 -3.11
CA GLY A 17 4.09 5.46 -4.03
C GLY A 17 4.10 6.79 -3.27
N LEU A 18 5.11 7.62 -3.49
CA LEU A 18 5.25 8.91 -2.85
C LEU A 18 5.53 9.98 -3.90
N THR A 19 4.75 11.07 -3.86
CA THR A 19 4.94 12.25 -4.71
C THR A 19 5.07 13.48 -3.82
N VAL A 20 6.12 14.26 -4.00
CA VAL A 20 6.25 15.58 -3.38
C VAL A 20 5.45 16.57 -4.24
N ASP A 21 4.35 17.07 -3.70
CA ASP A 21 3.44 17.99 -4.40
C ASP A 21 3.90 19.44 -4.28
N GLU A 22 4.45 19.81 -3.10
CA GLU A 22 4.88 21.17 -2.78
C GLU A 22 6.00 21.14 -1.74
N GLU A 23 7.05 21.92 -1.96
CA GLU A 23 8.06 22.25 -0.95
C GLU A 23 7.82 23.65 -0.40
N LYS A 24 7.76 23.77 0.93
CA LYS A 24 7.50 25.05 1.60
C LYS A 24 8.79 25.71 2.04
N LYS A 25 8.73 27.03 2.26
CA LYS A 25 9.90 27.85 2.66
C LYS A 25 10.50 27.46 4.01
N ASP A 26 9.74 26.81 4.90
CA ASP A 26 10.18 26.31 6.19
C ASP A 26 10.85 24.92 6.10
N GLY A 27 11.03 24.40 4.88
CA GLY A 27 11.57 23.09 4.61
C GLY A 27 10.59 21.94 4.80
N SER A 28 9.32 22.22 5.12
CA SER A 28 8.29 21.19 5.12
C SER A 28 7.80 20.91 3.70
N ALA A 29 7.29 19.71 3.46
CA ALA A 29 6.77 19.31 2.16
C ALA A 29 5.34 18.77 2.28
N VAL A 30 4.51 19.09 1.29
CA VAL A 30 3.23 18.41 1.07
C VAL A 30 3.48 17.20 0.21
N ILE A 31 3.05 16.05 0.68
CA ILE A 31 3.34 14.76 0.05
C ILE A 31 2.05 13.98 -0.11
N THR A 32 1.76 13.54 -1.33
CA THR A 32 0.72 12.55 -1.58
C THR A 32 1.34 11.16 -1.60
N THR A 33 0.82 10.28 -0.76
CA THR A 33 1.28 8.89 -0.61
C THR A 33 0.14 7.95 -0.95
N SER A 34 0.43 6.96 -1.79
CA SER A 34 -0.47 5.87 -2.15
C SER A 34 0.05 4.57 -1.55
N PHE A 35 -0.85 3.81 -0.93
CA PHE A 35 -0.56 2.53 -0.30
C PHE A 35 -1.36 1.43 -0.99
N MET A 36 -0.67 0.44 -1.54
CA MET A 36 -1.26 -0.76 -2.13
C MET A 36 -0.77 -1.98 -1.38
N THR A 37 -1.69 -2.84 -0.91
CA THR A 37 -1.35 -4.01 -0.10
C THR A 37 -1.91 -5.28 -0.72
N THR A 38 -1.07 -6.29 -0.91
CA THR A 38 -1.49 -7.67 -1.19
C THR A 38 -1.26 -8.53 0.03
N THR A 39 -2.13 -9.50 0.26
CA THR A 39 -2.00 -10.44 1.37
C THR A 39 -2.18 -11.86 0.86
N ASN A 40 -1.18 -12.71 1.13
CA ASN A 40 -1.27 -14.14 0.92
C ASN A 40 -1.37 -14.81 2.29
N THR A 41 -2.48 -15.49 2.54
CA THR A 41 -2.80 -16.06 3.84
C THR A 41 -2.86 -17.58 3.75
N ILE A 42 -2.24 -18.27 4.71
CA ILE A 42 -2.37 -19.70 4.94
C ILE A 42 -3.06 -19.89 6.30
N VAL A 43 -4.23 -20.50 6.29
CA VAL A 43 -5.00 -20.78 7.50
C VAL A 43 -4.91 -22.28 7.80
N ASP A 44 -4.55 -22.62 9.03
CA ASP A 44 -4.40 -24.00 9.54
C ASP A 44 -3.57 -24.91 8.60
N GLY A 45 -2.55 -24.34 7.95
CA GLY A 45 -1.59 -25.06 7.12
C GLY A 45 -2.09 -25.51 5.73
N SER A 46 -3.38 -25.43 5.44
CA SER A 46 -3.95 -26.03 4.24
C SER A 46 -4.74 -25.07 3.34
N LYS A 47 -5.43 -24.10 3.91
CA LYS A 47 -6.27 -23.15 3.15
C LYS A 47 -5.46 -21.92 2.77
N ARG A 48 -5.31 -21.68 1.46
CA ARG A 48 -4.67 -20.48 0.93
C ARG A 48 -5.74 -19.49 0.46
N SER A 49 -5.54 -18.24 0.82
CA SER A 49 -6.35 -17.12 0.35
C SER A 49 -5.43 -16.02 -0.12
N LEU A 50 -5.63 -15.53 -1.33
CA LEU A 50 -4.97 -14.33 -1.84
C LEU A 50 -6.02 -13.22 -1.83
N SER A 51 -5.72 -12.12 -1.16
CA SER A 51 -6.50 -10.91 -1.25
C SER A 51 -5.66 -9.80 -1.89
N TRP A 52 -6.27 -9.16 -2.88
CA TRP A 52 -5.76 -7.95 -3.51
C TRP A 52 -6.13 -6.77 -2.62
N GLY A 53 -5.19 -5.87 -2.37
CA GLY A 53 -5.45 -4.69 -1.55
C GLY A 53 -6.17 -3.62 -2.33
N GLU A 54 -6.98 -2.86 -1.63
CA GLU A 54 -7.45 -1.56 -2.10
C GLU A 54 -6.32 -0.55 -2.02
N GLU A 55 -6.33 0.41 -2.93
CA GLU A 55 -5.41 1.54 -2.86
C GLU A 55 -5.96 2.57 -1.87
N GLU A 56 -5.16 2.92 -0.89
CA GLU A 56 -5.43 4.05 0.00
C GLU A 56 -4.49 5.22 -0.33
N THR A 57 -5.03 6.40 -0.59
CA THR A 57 -4.25 7.61 -0.86
C THR A 57 -4.46 8.62 0.26
N VAL A 58 -3.37 9.19 0.75
CA VAL A 58 -3.40 10.24 1.77
C VAL A 58 -2.42 11.35 1.41
N THR A 59 -2.84 12.61 1.61
CA THR A 59 -1.96 13.76 1.52
C THR A 59 -1.55 14.20 2.92
N VAL A 60 -0.26 14.33 3.13
CA VAL A 60 0.36 14.66 4.42
C VAL A 60 1.28 15.86 4.27
N THR A 61 1.50 16.61 5.35
CA THR A 61 2.62 17.56 5.43
C THR A 61 3.70 16.95 6.30
N ARG A 62 4.91 16.79 5.75
CA ARG A 62 6.08 16.29 6.46
C ARG A 62 7.03 17.43 6.81
N LYS A 63 7.38 17.55 8.09
CA LYS A 63 8.39 18.51 8.56
C LYS A 63 9.81 18.01 8.26
N PRO A 64 10.84 18.90 8.24
CA PRO A 64 12.24 18.49 8.07
C PRO A 64 12.69 17.45 9.10
N THR A 65 12.17 17.51 10.33
CA THR A 65 12.43 16.54 11.39
C THR A 65 11.78 15.17 11.16
N GLY A 66 10.92 15.00 10.15
CA GLY A 66 10.23 13.76 9.87
C GLY A 66 8.81 13.67 10.41
N GLN A 67 8.38 14.60 11.27
CA GLN A 67 7.01 14.64 11.81
C GLN A 67 5.98 14.87 10.72
N LEU A 68 4.82 14.21 10.84
CA LEU A 68 3.73 14.26 9.89
C LEU A 68 2.52 15.01 10.45
N THR A 69 1.91 15.85 9.63
CA THR A 69 0.54 16.33 9.84
C THR A 69 -0.37 15.55 8.90
N ILE A 70 -1.31 14.82 9.48
CA ILE A 70 -2.14 13.82 8.79
C ILE A 70 -3.59 13.93 9.25
N PRO A 71 -4.60 13.75 8.39
CA PRO A 71 -6.01 13.69 8.81
C PRO A 71 -6.25 12.56 9.83
N ASN A 72 -7.03 12.86 10.89
CA ASN A 72 -7.24 11.92 11.98
C ASN A 72 -7.98 10.64 11.58
N ASN A 73 -8.81 10.72 10.54
CA ASN A 73 -9.59 9.59 10.00
C ASN A 73 -8.84 8.75 8.96
N SER A 74 -7.58 9.06 8.68
CA SER A 74 -6.76 8.26 7.76
C SER A 74 -6.35 6.94 8.42
N PHE A 75 -6.46 5.82 7.71
CA PHE A 75 -5.96 4.52 8.17
C PHE A 75 -4.47 4.31 7.85
N MET A 76 -3.95 5.06 6.87
CA MET A 76 -2.55 4.97 6.45
C MET A 76 -1.82 6.31 6.63
N PRO A 77 -0.50 6.27 6.87
CA PRO A 77 0.31 5.12 7.23
C PRO A 77 -0.02 4.58 8.63
N THR A 78 0.29 3.30 8.86
CA THR A 78 0.05 2.62 10.16
C THR A 78 0.98 3.11 11.26
N VAL A 79 2.22 3.46 10.94
CA VAL A 79 3.17 4.09 11.88
C VAL A 79 3.39 5.53 11.43
N ARG A 80 3.23 6.47 12.36
CA ARG A 80 3.34 7.91 12.10
C ARG A 80 4.41 8.51 13.00
N ASP A 81 5.09 9.53 12.46
CA ASP A 81 6.15 10.24 13.17
C ASP A 81 7.34 9.33 13.53
N VAL A 82 7.66 8.37 12.65
CA VAL A 82 8.85 7.51 12.74
C VAL A 82 9.46 7.38 11.34
N PRO A 83 10.77 7.72 11.17
CA PRO A 83 11.66 8.31 12.16
C PRO A 83 11.43 9.81 12.36
N VAL A 84 11.71 10.28 13.57
CA VAL A 84 11.88 11.71 13.88
C VAL A 84 13.33 11.96 14.21
N PHE A 85 13.94 12.90 13.49
CA PHE A 85 15.35 13.28 13.65
C PHE A 85 15.51 14.41 14.67
N PRO A 86 16.62 14.42 15.43
CA PRO A 86 16.92 15.51 16.35
C PRO A 86 17.33 16.78 15.60
N ASN A 87 17.12 17.95 16.21
CA ASN A 87 17.50 19.26 15.66
C ASN A 87 19.02 19.56 15.78
N LYS A 88 19.84 18.59 16.16
CA LYS A 88 21.30 18.71 16.33
C LYS A 88 22.00 17.55 15.64
N ALA A 89 23.25 17.76 15.26
CA ALA A 89 24.09 16.68 14.78
C ALA A 89 24.28 15.61 15.87
N VAL A 90 24.31 14.36 15.46
CA VAL A 90 24.51 13.19 16.33
C VAL A 90 25.77 12.44 15.92
N LYS A 91 26.38 11.75 16.88
CA LYS A 91 27.53 10.85 16.69
C LYS A 91 27.16 9.42 17.11
N PRO A 92 27.90 8.39 16.66
CA PRO A 92 27.65 7.02 17.06
C PRO A 92 27.54 6.87 18.58
N GLY A 93 26.48 6.19 19.03
CA GLY A 93 26.12 6.01 20.44
C GLY A 93 25.17 7.07 21.01
N ASP A 94 24.91 8.18 20.30
CA ASP A 94 23.95 9.17 20.76
C ASP A 94 22.53 8.62 20.68
N THR A 95 21.71 9.00 21.69
CA THR A 95 20.32 8.62 21.81
C THR A 95 19.41 9.83 21.88
N TRP A 96 18.16 9.66 21.43
CA TRP A 96 17.08 10.63 21.59
C TRP A 96 15.73 9.95 21.65
N THR A 97 14.72 10.68 22.04
CA THR A 97 13.34 10.20 22.04
C THR A 97 12.45 11.16 21.25
N ALA A 98 11.39 10.63 20.65
CA ALA A 98 10.36 11.44 20.01
C ALA A 98 8.99 10.77 20.12
N PRO A 99 7.90 11.56 20.13
CA PRO A 99 6.55 11.01 20.07
C PRO A 99 6.26 10.40 18.71
N GLY A 100 5.54 9.28 18.72
CA GLY A 100 5.02 8.61 17.55
C GLY A 100 3.60 8.10 17.78
N LYS A 101 3.01 7.51 16.74
CA LYS A 101 1.65 6.95 16.81
C LYS A 101 1.56 5.67 16.01
N GLU A 102 0.94 4.63 16.60
CA GLU A 102 0.41 3.47 15.88
C GLU A 102 -1.02 3.75 15.46
N VAL A 103 -1.38 3.29 14.27
CA VAL A 103 -2.73 3.42 13.72
C VAL A 103 -3.24 2.04 13.32
N HIS A 104 -4.23 1.55 14.05
CA HIS A 104 -4.80 0.24 13.82
C HIS A 104 -6.09 0.34 13.00
N ASP A 105 -6.10 -0.32 11.85
CA ASP A 105 -7.29 -0.53 11.04
C ASP A 105 -8.04 -1.76 11.54
N LEU A 106 -9.10 -1.54 12.28
CA LEU A 106 -9.94 -2.58 12.87
C LEU A 106 -11.29 -2.75 12.16
N ARG A 107 -11.44 -2.19 10.94
CA ARG A 107 -12.67 -2.32 10.14
C ARG A 107 -13.09 -3.77 9.95
N ARG A 108 -12.14 -4.64 9.61
CA ARG A 108 -12.44 -6.06 9.35
C ARG A 108 -12.59 -6.90 10.62
N LEU A 109 -11.83 -6.57 11.65
CA LEU A 109 -11.80 -7.37 12.89
C LEU A 109 -12.93 -7.02 13.85
N PHE A 110 -13.22 -5.73 14.00
CA PHE A 110 -14.18 -5.23 14.98
C PHE A 110 -15.25 -4.30 14.37
N ASN A 111 -15.36 -4.25 13.03
CA ASN A 111 -16.32 -3.40 12.29
C ASN A 111 -16.28 -1.93 12.73
N MET A 112 -15.08 -1.42 12.97
CA MET A 112 -14.87 -0.02 13.41
C MET A 112 -14.71 0.89 12.19
N ASN A 113 -15.45 1.99 12.12
CA ASN A 113 -15.40 2.93 11.00
C ASN A 113 -14.25 3.95 11.10
N GLU A 114 -13.66 4.10 12.30
CA GLU A 114 -12.58 5.03 12.58
C GLU A 114 -11.32 4.27 13.00
N PRO A 115 -10.11 4.73 12.63
CA PRO A 115 -8.88 4.10 13.06
C PRO A 115 -8.65 4.29 14.56
N ILE A 116 -8.05 3.31 15.20
CA ILE A 116 -7.54 3.47 16.57
C ILE A 116 -6.14 4.06 16.47
N VAL A 117 -5.96 5.25 17.04
CA VAL A 117 -4.67 5.97 17.09
C VAL A 117 -4.09 5.86 18.49
N ILE A 118 -2.94 5.20 18.60
CA ILE A 118 -2.27 4.87 19.86
C ILE A 118 -0.96 5.66 19.94
N PRO A 119 -0.82 6.64 20.84
CA PRO A 119 0.41 7.37 21.01
C PRO A 119 1.47 6.51 21.73
N PHE A 120 2.73 6.71 21.37
CA PHE A 120 3.89 6.13 22.05
C PHE A 120 5.07 7.09 22.06
N THR A 121 6.12 6.74 22.77
CA THR A 121 7.44 7.39 22.70
C THR A 121 8.41 6.43 22.06
N ALA A 122 9.01 6.82 20.93
CA ALA A 122 10.07 6.07 20.28
C ALA A 122 11.43 6.45 20.87
N ASN A 123 12.26 5.44 21.13
CA ASN A 123 13.65 5.56 21.54
C ASN A 123 14.53 5.28 20.33
N TYR A 124 15.46 6.16 20.06
CA TYR A 124 16.37 6.11 18.93
C TYR A 124 17.81 6.01 19.42
N THR A 125 18.61 5.20 18.72
CA THR A 125 20.06 5.14 18.91
C THR A 125 20.75 5.25 17.54
N TYR A 126 21.63 6.23 17.36
CA TYR A 126 22.48 6.27 16.18
C TYR A 126 23.65 5.30 16.37
N ILE A 127 23.67 4.24 15.57
CA ILE A 127 24.68 3.17 15.67
C ILE A 127 25.99 3.60 14.99
N GLY A 128 25.90 4.39 13.93
CA GLY A 128 27.03 4.82 13.11
C GLY A 128 26.81 4.48 11.65
N ASP A 129 27.88 4.50 10.89
CA ASP A 129 27.88 4.24 9.45
C ASP A 129 28.12 2.76 9.18
N GLU A 130 27.38 2.20 8.22
CA GLU A 130 27.54 0.84 7.72
C GLU A 130 27.66 0.86 6.19
N VAL A 131 28.65 0.13 5.66
CA VAL A 131 28.84 0.00 4.21
C VAL A 131 28.16 -1.27 3.72
N GLN A 132 27.18 -1.13 2.82
CA GLN A 132 26.53 -2.25 2.14
C GLN A 132 26.61 -2.07 0.63
N LYS A 133 27.12 -3.08 -0.09
CA LYS A 133 27.26 -3.08 -1.54
C LYS A 133 27.98 -1.83 -2.09
N GLY A 134 28.99 -1.34 -1.34
CA GLY A 134 29.77 -0.16 -1.71
C GLY A 134 29.12 1.20 -1.45
N LYS A 135 27.99 1.24 -0.78
CA LYS A 135 27.26 2.44 -0.38
C LYS A 135 27.24 2.56 1.14
N THR A 136 27.46 3.77 1.64
CA THR A 136 27.45 4.07 3.09
C THR A 136 26.07 4.53 3.53
N PHE A 137 25.60 3.95 4.64
CA PHE A 137 24.33 4.32 5.27
C PHE A 137 24.55 4.74 6.71
N ASN A 138 23.82 5.74 7.17
CA ASN A 138 23.71 6.01 8.60
C ASN A 138 22.66 5.06 9.19
N VAL A 139 23.07 4.31 10.22
CA VAL A 139 22.25 3.27 10.83
C VAL A 139 21.62 3.76 12.13
N ILE A 140 20.30 3.65 12.23
CA ILE A 140 19.54 4.07 13.39
C ILE A 140 18.71 2.88 13.89
N GLU A 141 18.87 2.52 15.15
CA GLU A 141 17.97 1.59 15.82
C GLU A 141 16.85 2.36 16.51
N ILE A 142 15.64 1.81 16.42
CA ILE A 142 14.42 2.41 16.93
C ILE A 142 13.68 1.34 17.72
N HIS A 143 13.31 1.70 18.95
CA HIS A 143 12.46 0.86 19.80
C HIS A 143 11.31 1.68 20.36
N TYR A 144 10.11 1.11 20.32
CA TYR A 144 8.96 1.66 21.04
C TYR A 144 8.03 0.56 21.52
N GLU A 145 7.31 0.87 22.59
CA GLU A 145 6.22 0.09 23.14
C GLU A 145 4.98 0.96 23.19
N PHE A 146 3.83 0.33 23.08
CA PHE A 146 2.56 1.01 23.22
C PHE A 146 1.55 0.19 24.01
N TYR A 147 0.66 0.89 24.67
CA TYR A 147 -0.48 0.30 25.37
C TYR A 147 -1.63 1.27 25.35
N GLN A 148 -2.83 0.79 25.00
CA GLN A 148 -4.06 1.56 25.04
C GLN A 148 -5.23 0.68 25.41
N THR A 149 -6.12 1.21 26.26
CA THR A 149 -7.43 0.63 26.52
C THR A 149 -8.52 1.49 25.91
N ASN A 150 -9.60 0.85 25.48
CA ASN A 150 -10.78 1.56 25.01
C ASN A 150 -11.53 2.20 26.21
N THR A 151 -12.25 3.29 25.94
CA THR A 151 -13.03 3.96 26.97
C THR A 151 -14.28 3.14 27.31
N ARG A 152 -14.69 3.16 28.59
CA ARG A 152 -15.95 2.55 29.01
C ARG A 152 -17.15 3.07 28.21
N LYS A 153 -17.14 4.35 27.84
CA LYS A 153 -18.17 4.98 27.01
C LYS A 153 -18.28 4.33 25.64
N SER A 154 -17.15 4.07 24.96
CA SER A 154 -17.13 3.42 23.65
C SER A 154 -17.59 1.97 23.73
N ILE A 155 -17.20 1.24 24.77
CA ILE A 155 -17.65 -0.14 25.01
C ILE A 155 -19.17 -0.18 25.24
N LEU A 156 -19.70 0.71 26.05
CA LEU A 156 -21.15 0.83 26.27
C LEU A 156 -21.91 1.25 25.01
N ALA A 157 -21.24 1.94 24.08
CA ALA A 157 -21.80 2.28 22.77
C ALA A 157 -21.67 1.14 21.72
N GLY A 158 -21.22 -0.06 22.14
CA GLY A 158 -21.18 -1.25 21.30
C GLY A 158 -19.83 -1.54 20.63
N SER A 159 -18.76 -0.84 20.99
CA SER A 159 -17.41 -1.19 20.49
C SER A 159 -16.99 -2.57 21.01
N LEU A 160 -16.55 -3.42 20.10
CA LEU A 160 -15.99 -4.73 20.45
C LEU A 160 -14.51 -4.66 20.86
N TYR A 161 -13.81 -3.59 20.50
CA TYR A 161 -12.41 -3.38 20.86
C TYR A 161 -12.26 -3.05 22.34
N SER A 162 -11.34 -3.72 23.02
CA SER A 162 -11.02 -3.51 24.44
C SER A 162 -9.66 -2.87 24.66
N SER A 163 -8.60 -3.44 24.10
CA SER A 163 -7.24 -2.92 24.28
C SER A 163 -6.28 -3.35 23.18
N SER A 164 -5.20 -2.58 23.04
CA SER A 164 -4.02 -2.92 22.26
C SER A 164 -2.77 -2.75 23.10
N ALA A 165 -1.83 -3.66 22.93
CA ALA A 165 -0.48 -3.58 23.46
C ALA A 165 0.51 -4.11 22.43
N GLY A 166 1.73 -3.62 22.42
CA GLY A 166 2.73 -4.14 21.51
C GLY A 166 4.07 -3.44 21.64
N PHE A 167 5.04 -3.99 20.92
CA PHE A 167 6.36 -3.39 20.76
C PHE A 167 6.86 -3.56 19.34
N THR A 168 7.82 -2.73 18.98
CA THR A 168 8.52 -2.78 17.72
C THR A 168 10.00 -2.47 17.92
N ASN A 169 10.85 -3.25 17.24
CA ASN A 169 12.28 -2.99 17.08
C ASN A 169 12.55 -2.81 15.59
N GLN A 170 13.14 -1.68 15.21
CA GLN A 170 13.48 -1.37 13.84
C GLN A 170 14.98 -1.09 13.71
N LYS A 171 15.57 -1.50 12.59
CA LYS A 171 16.90 -1.05 12.15
C LYS A 171 16.75 -0.38 10.79
N LEU A 172 17.04 0.92 10.78
CA LEU A 172 16.80 1.82 9.68
C LEU A 172 18.13 2.23 9.03
N TYR A 173 18.20 2.22 7.71
CA TYR A 173 19.36 2.58 6.91
C TYR A 173 19.06 3.84 6.10
N TRP A 174 19.69 4.94 6.51
CA TRP A 174 19.45 6.25 5.94
C TRP A 174 20.54 6.61 4.95
N ASP A 175 20.15 7.02 3.75
CA ASP A 175 21.04 7.58 2.73
C ASP A 175 21.13 9.10 2.93
N SER A 176 22.24 9.57 3.55
CA SER A 176 22.44 10.98 3.84
C SER A 176 22.72 11.82 2.59
N GLU A 177 23.26 11.22 1.52
CA GLU A 177 23.53 11.92 0.27
C GLU A 177 22.22 12.31 -0.42
N LYS A 178 21.22 11.42 -0.36
CA LYS A 178 19.89 11.64 -0.94
C LYS A 178 18.88 12.20 0.04
N GLY A 179 19.17 12.15 1.34
CA GLY A 179 18.23 12.57 2.38
C GLY A 179 16.99 11.68 2.51
N ILE A 180 17.12 10.36 2.25
CA ILE A 180 15.99 9.41 2.23
C ILE A 180 16.28 8.16 3.04
N LEU A 181 15.21 7.49 3.48
CA LEU A 181 15.26 6.12 3.96
C LEU A 181 15.48 5.17 2.78
N ASP A 182 16.60 4.44 2.76
CA ASP A 182 16.87 3.45 1.72
C ASP A 182 16.13 2.12 1.98
N HIS A 183 16.32 1.59 3.19
CA HIS A 183 15.63 0.37 3.61
C HIS A 183 15.55 0.29 5.14
N TYR A 184 14.65 -0.58 5.65
CA TYR A 184 14.62 -0.94 7.08
C TYR A 184 14.20 -2.39 7.27
N THR A 185 14.53 -2.91 8.45
CA THR A 185 14.00 -4.17 8.99
C THR A 185 13.28 -3.90 10.29
N GLU A 186 12.30 -4.75 10.61
CA GLU A 186 11.44 -4.59 11.77
C GLU A 186 11.06 -5.95 12.34
N ASP A 187 11.08 -6.07 13.66
CA ASP A 187 10.46 -7.14 14.42
C ASP A 187 9.36 -6.54 15.28
N PHE A 188 8.16 -7.12 15.25
CA PHE A 188 7.02 -6.58 15.99
C PHE A 188 6.20 -7.68 16.66
N GLU A 189 5.53 -7.31 17.74
CA GLU A 189 4.49 -8.08 18.39
C GLU A 189 3.37 -7.15 18.85
N ILE A 190 2.13 -7.48 18.46
CA ILE A 190 0.92 -6.71 18.78
C ILE A 190 -0.13 -7.66 19.31
N VAL A 191 -0.69 -7.36 20.47
CA VAL A 191 -1.82 -8.07 21.07
C VAL A 191 -3.03 -7.15 21.09
N LEU A 192 -4.10 -7.57 20.43
CA LEU A 192 -5.40 -6.93 20.52
C LEU A 192 -6.31 -7.77 21.42
N LYS A 193 -7.18 -7.11 22.20
CA LYS A 193 -8.21 -7.80 23.00
C LYS A 193 -9.58 -7.24 22.66
N ASP A 194 -10.56 -8.14 22.61
CA ASP A 194 -11.96 -7.74 22.51
C ASP A 194 -12.63 -7.66 23.91
N VAL A 195 -13.87 -7.21 23.94
CA VAL A 195 -14.66 -7.08 25.18
C VAL A 195 -15.05 -8.43 25.80
N TYR A 196 -14.91 -9.53 25.06
CA TYR A 196 -15.19 -10.90 25.54
C TYR A 196 -13.95 -11.56 26.11
N GLY A 197 -12.78 -10.89 26.09
CA GLY A 197 -11.51 -11.42 26.56
C GLY A 197 -10.75 -12.28 25.56
N ASN A 198 -11.20 -12.31 24.29
CA ASN A 198 -10.40 -12.98 23.25
C ASN A 198 -9.15 -12.15 22.93
N GLU A 199 -8.04 -12.85 22.72
CA GLU A 199 -6.75 -12.25 22.37
C GLU A 199 -6.40 -12.58 20.91
N TYR A 200 -5.96 -11.55 20.20
CA TYR A 200 -5.49 -11.65 18.81
C TYR A 200 -4.02 -11.24 18.79
N LEU A 201 -3.14 -12.23 18.69
CA LEU A 201 -1.70 -12.01 18.63
C LEU A 201 -1.23 -11.89 17.18
N PHE A 202 -0.57 -10.76 16.87
CA PHE A 202 0.14 -10.52 15.61
C PHE A 202 1.63 -10.42 15.92
N LYS A 203 2.40 -11.34 15.37
CA LYS A 203 3.85 -11.35 15.53
C LYS A 203 4.52 -11.62 14.21
N GLY A 204 5.57 -10.87 13.90
CA GLY A 204 6.23 -11.03 12.63
C GLY A 204 7.44 -10.15 12.45
N THR A 205 7.97 -10.22 11.23
CA THR A 205 9.04 -9.38 10.75
C THR A 205 8.56 -8.59 9.54
N ALA A 206 9.08 -7.39 9.35
CA ALA A 206 8.86 -6.60 8.16
C ALA A 206 10.19 -6.14 7.57
N ARG A 207 10.21 -5.93 6.27
CA ARG A 207 11.30 -5.27 5.55
C ARG A 207 10.70 -4.35 4.51
N ALA A 208 11.24 -3.16 4.38
CA ALA A 208 10.94 -2.28 3.27
C ALA A 208 12.23 -1.78 2.63
N GLU A 209 12.18 -1.52 1.33
CA GLU A 209 13.28 -0.96 0.56
C GLU A 209 12.75 -0.07 -0.56
N ILE A 210 13.52 0.94 -0.96
CA ILE A 210 13.22 1.71 -2.16
C ILE A 210 13.59 0.88 -3.37
N THR A 211 12.60 0.53 -4.17
CA THR A 211 12.78 -0.26 -5.39
C THR A 211 12.99 0.61 -6.62
N GLU A 212 12.48 1.83 -6.62
CA GLU A 212 12.59 2.74 -7.75
C GLU A 212 12.63 4.20 -7.30
N TYR A 213 13.54 4.97 -7.88
CA TYR A 213 13.75 6.40 -7.58
C TYR A 213 13.50 7.31 -8.77
N LYS A 214 13.15 6.76 -9.95
CA LYS A 214 12.92 7.54 -11.16
C LYS A 214 11.44 7.75 -11.42
N SER A 215 11.10 8.93 -11.94
CA SER A 215 9.76 9.21 -12.42
C SER A 215 9.40 8.25 -13.58
N LEU A 216 8.36 7.46 -13.39
CA LEU A 216 7.72 6.64 -14.43
C LEU A 216 7.10 7.50 -15.57
N ASN A 217 7.10 8.82 -15.40
CA ASN A 217 6.50 9.80 -16.31
C ASN A 217 7.53 10.43 -17.27
N SER A 218 8.64 9.76 -17.62
CA SER A 218 9.58 10.33 -18.56
C SER A 218 8.97 10.40 -19.97
N ASP A 219 9.24 11.48 -20.70
CA ASP A 219 8.74 11.65 -22.06
C ASP A 219 9.36 10.61 -23.03
N GLU A 220 10.57 10.15 -22.71
CA GLU A 220 11.23 9.06 -23.44
C GLU A 220 10.45 7.75 -23.30
N MET A 221 10.05 7.38 -22.08
CA MET A 221 9.29 6.16 -21.83
C MET A 221 7.93 6.17 -22.53
N ILE A 222 7.26 7.33 -22.55
CA ILE A 222 5.98 7.47 -23.27
C ILE A 222 6.15 7.27 -24.76
N LYS A 223 7.20 7.86 -25.35
CA LYS A 223 7.50 7.69 -26.77
C LYS A 223 7.83 6.23 -27.14
N GLU A 224 8.58 5.55 -26.29
CA GLU A 224 8.93 4.15 -26.47
C GLU A 224 7.69 3.24 -26.41
N LEU A 225 6.85 3.45 -25.39
CA LEU A 225 5.57 2.74 -25.23
C LEU A 225 4.62 3.01 -26.40
N GLN A 226 4.48 4.27 -26.85
CA GLN A 226 3.62 4.62 -27.97
C GLN A 226 4.09 3.92 -29.25
N LYS A 227 5.38 3.91 -29.50
CA LYS A 227 5.96 3.19 -30.63
C LYS A 227 5.63 1.68 -30.57
N THR A 228 5.77 1.07 -29.40
CA THR A 228 5.45 -0.36 -29.22
C THR A 228 3.96 -0.65 -29.47
N ILE A 229 3.06 0.24 -29.00
CA ILE A 229 1.62 0.12 -29.25
C ILE A 229 1.30 0.21 -30.75
N ASP A 230 1.94 1.17 -31.44
CA ASP A 230 1.77 1.36 -32.89
C ASP A 230 2.30 0.15 -33.67
N ASP A 231 3.49 -0.37 -33.31
CA ASP A 231 4.10 -1.55 -33.93
C ASP A 231 3.23 -2.82 -33.73
N LEU A 232 2.54 -2.94 -32.61
CA LEU A 232 1.59 -4.04 -32.31
C LEU A 232 0.18 -3.83 -32.90
N ASN A 233 -0.07 -2.70 -33.58
CA ASN A 233 -1.39 -2.33 -34.14
C ASN A 233 -2.53 -2.39 -33.10
N LEU A 234 -2.30 -1.79 -31.92
CA LEU A 234 -3.28 -1.73 -30.83
C LEU A 234 -4.04 -0.39 -30.87
N SER A 235 -5.03 -0.28 -31.77
CA SER A 235 -5.78 0.96 -31.99
C SER A 235 -6.63 1.44 -30.80
N ASN A 236 -6.93 0.55 -29.84
CA ASN A 236 -7.79 0.84 -28.68
C ASN A 236 -6.99 1.01 -27.38
N VAL A 237 -5.68 1.27 -27.51
CA VAL A 237 -4.80 1.46 -26.36
C VAL A 237 -4.24 2.88 -26.37
N THR A 238 -4.40 3.60 -25.28
CA THR A 238 -3.89 4.96 -25.12
C THR A 238 -3.00 5.06 -23.88
N ILE A 239 -2.00 5.95 -23.95
CA ILE A 239 -1.09 6.24 -22.84
C ILE A 239 -1.33 7.66 -22.36
N LYS A 240 -1.41 7.83 -21.05
CA LYS A 240 -1.51 9.14 -20.42
C LYS A 240 -0.54 9.26 -19.25
N LYS A 241 0.05 10.42 -19.05
CA LYS A 241 0.73 10.76 -17.81
C LYS A 241 -0.29 10.86 -16.69
N GLY A 242 -0.02 10.17 -15.58
CA GLY A 242 -0.80 10.29 -14.36
C GLY A 242 0.09 10.72 -13.19
N LYS A 243 -0.52 11.17 -12.11
CA LYS A 243 0.21 11.53 -10.87
C LYS A 243 0.94 10.34 -10.24
N LYS A 244 0.51 9.12 -10.52
CA LYS A 244 1.02 7.87 -9.93
C LYS A 244 1.93 7.06 -10.85
N GLY A 245 2.18 7.55 -12.07
CA GLY A 245 2.91 6.84 -13.10
C GLY A 245 2.21 6.92 -14.46
N LEU A 246 2.53 6.01 -15.35
CA LEU A 246 1.87 5.92 -16.65
C LEU A 246 0.55 5.16 -16.53
N THR A 247 -0.48 5.67 -17.16
CA THR A 247 -1.76 4.98 -17.34
C THR A 247 -1.85 4.47 -18.76
N ILE A 248 -1.97 3.17 -18.92
CA ILE A 248 -2.30 2.52 -20.19
C ILE A 248 -3.79 2.21 -20.15
N SER A 249 -4.58 2.94 -20.92
CA SER A 249 -6.02 2.71 -21.02
C SER A 249 -6.29 1.78 -22.19
N ILE A 250 -7.03 0.71 -21.92
CA ILE A 250 -7.45 -0.27 -22.92
C ILE A 250 -8.97 -0.14 -23.06
N GLU A 251 -9.41 0.41 -24.16
CA GLU A 251 -10.84 0.59 -24.43
C GLU A 251 -11.44 -0.71 -24.98
N ASN A 252 -12.71 -0.95 -24.63
CA ASN A 252 -13.52 -2.05 -25.19
C ASN A 252 -12.95 -3.46 -24.94
N ILE A 253 -12.40 -3.75 -23.73
CA ILE A 253 -12.23 -5.15 -23.33
C ILE A 253 -13.62 -5.74 -23.08
N GLN A 254 -13.96 -6.78 -23.85
CA GLN A 254 -15.27 -7.41 -23.77
C GLN A 254 -15.27 -8.56 -22.77
N PHE A 255 -16.30 -8.55 -21.94
CA PHE A 255 -16.68 -9.61 -21.01
C PHE A 255 -18.05 -10.16 -21.43
N GLU A 256 -18.38 -11.35 -20.98
CA GLU A 256 -19.75 -11.83 -21.07
C GLU A 256 -20.72 -10.85 -20.39
N ALA A 257 -21.97 -10.80 -20.87
CA ALA A 257 -22.98 -9.86 -20.37
C ALA A 257 -23.16 -10.03 -18.84
N ASP A 258 -23.09 -8.92 -18.09
CA ASP A 258 -23.20 -8.87 -16.62
C ASP A 258 -22.28 -9.86 -15.87
N SER A 259 -21.14 -10.20 -16.46
CA SER A 259 -20.21 -11.22 -15.98
C SER A 259 -18.77 -10.66 -15.92
N PRO A 260 -17.92 -11.18 -15.03
CA PRO A 260 -16.49 -10.94 -15.05
C PRO A 260 -15.75 -11.88 -16.01
N VAL A 261 -16.41 -12.78 -16.73
CA VAL A 261 -15.80 -13.75 -17.64
C VAL A 261 -15.30 -13.04 -18.89
N LEU A 262 -14.00 -13.09 -19.14
CA LEU A 262 -13.34 -12.49 -20.29
C LEU A 262 -13.65 -13.31 -21.56
N MET A 263 -14.09 -12.65 -22.63
CA MET A 263 -14.31 -13.29 -23.91
C MET A 263 -12.99 -13.80 -24.52
N ASP A 264 -13.02 -14.96 -25.18
CA ASP A 264 -11.82 -15.56 -25.78
C ASP A 264 -11.18 -14.67 -26.84
N SER A 265 -11.97 -13.91 -27.59
CA SER A 265 -11.48 -12.92 -28.57
C SER A 265 -10.55 -11.86 -27.95
N GLU A 266 -10.73 -11.55 -26.67
CA GLU A 266 -9.94 -10.52 -25.98
C GLU A 266 -8.59 -11.03 -25.48
N LYS A 267 -8.41 -12.34 -25.38
CA LYS A 267 -7.14 -12.95 -24.91
C LYS A 267 -5.97 -12.58 -25.82
N THR A 268 -6.20 -12.54 -27.14
CA THR A 268 -5.16 -12.13 -28.11
C THR A 268 -4.72 -10.67 -27.89
N LYS A 269 -5.68 -9.78 -27.55
CA LYS A 269 -5.37 -8.38 -27.22
C LYS A 269 -4.56 -8.31 -25.93
N LEU A 270 -4.98 -9.04 -24.89
CA LEU A 270 -4.25 -9.09 -23.63
C LEU A 270 -2.86 -9.72 -23.78
N ASP A 271 -2.66 -10.69 -24.67
CA ASP A 271 -1.32 -11.25 -24.96
C ASP A 271 -0.37 -10.17 -25.49
N LYS A 272 -0.82 -9.33 -26.40
CA LYS A 272 -0.03 -8.18 -26.88
C LYS A 272 0.26 -7.16 -25.75
N ILE A 273 -0.69 -6.93 -24.87
CA ILE A 273 -0.49 -6.09 -23.67
C ILE A 273 0.56 -6.73 -22.74
N CYS A 274 0.57 -8.05 -22.59
CA CYS A 274 1.62 -8.76 -21.83
C CYS A 274 3.02 -8.48 -22.42
N GLU A 275 3.17 -8.45 -23.74
CA GLU A 275 4.45 -8.13 -24.39
C GLU A 275 4.94 -6.72 -24.05
N ILE A 276 4.02 -5.75 -24.02
CA ILE A 276 4.30 -4.38 -23.59
C ILE A 276 4.73 -4.35 -22.12
N LEU A 277 3.92 -4.93 -21.24
CA LEU A 277 4.13 -4.88 -19.80
C LEU A 277 5.41 -5.61 -19.35
N ASN A 278 5.86 -6.62 -20.11
CA ASN A 278 7.09 -7.34 -19.81
C ASN A 278 8.37 -6.52 -20.06
N GLN A 279 8.27 -5.41 -20.80
CA GLN A 279 9.41 -4.51 -21.02
C GLN A 279 9.65 -3.59 -19.80
N PHE A 280 8.69 -3.48 -18.91
CA PHE A 280 8.73 -2.56 -17.77
C PHE A 280 8.55 -3.34 -16.46
N PRO A 281 9.54 -3.39 -15.55
CA PRO A 281 9.49 -4.23 -14.34
C PRO A 281 8.60 -3.67 -13.21
N ASN A 282 7.86 -2.60 -13.46
CA ASN A 282 7.08 -1.87 -12.47
C ASN A 282 5.87 -2.64 -11.96
N ASP A 283 5.41 -2.30 -10.76
CA ASP A 283 4.14 -2.78 -10.21
C ASP A 283 2.96 -2.32 -11.10
N LEU A 284 1.92 -3.13 -11.17
CA LEU A 284 0.75 -2.89 -11.98
C LEU A 284 -0.48 -2.64 -11.09
N LEU A 285 -1.20 -1.58 -11.38
CA LEU A 285 -2.55 -1.36 -10.85
C LEU A 285 -3.56 -1.54 -11.98
N ILE A 286 -4.38 -2.58 -11.89
CA ILE A 286 -5.45 -2.86 -12.84
C ILE A 286 -6.74 -2.21 -12.34
N THR A 287 -7.22 -1.21 -13.06
CA THR A 287 -8.46 -0.51 -12.70
C THR A 287 -9.58 -0.92 -13.63
N GLY A 288 -10.66 -1.45 -13.09
CA GLY A 288 -11.88 -1.81 -13.81
C GLY A 288 -12.91 -0.68 -13.79
N HIS A 289 -13.56 -0.46 -14.92
CA HIS A 289 -14.69 0.45 -15.07
C HIS A 289 -15.88 -0.29 -15.68
N CYS A 290 -17.08 0.19 -15.47
CA CYS A 290 -18.28 -0.35 -16.10
C CYS A 290 -19.25 0.78 -16.48
N ALA A 291 -20.21 0.46 -17.36
CA ALA A 291 -21.26 1.38 -17.75
C ALA A 291 -22.19 1.74 -16.57
N ASP A 292 -22.85 2.89 -16.65
CA ASP A 292 -23.76 3.39 -15.61
C ASP A 292 -25.13 2.68 -15.68
N ARG A 293 -25.14 1.35 -15.48
CA ARG A 293 -26.34 0.50 -15.44
C ARG A 293 -26.41 -0.28 -14.13
N GLY A 294 -27.59 -0.36 -13.52
CA GLY A 294 -27.80 -1.05 -12.24
C GLY A 294 -27.46 -0.20 -11.01
N THR A 295 -27.34 -0.84 -9.85
CA THR A 295 -27.03 -0.16 -8.58
C THR A 295 -25.54 0.17 -8.45
N ALA A 296 -25.19 1.22 -7.69
CA ALA A 296 -23.80 1.61 -7.46
C ALA A 296 -22.96 0.44 -6.89
N ASN A 297 -23.52 -0.32 -5.93
CA ASN A 297 -22.81 -1.46 -5.34
C ASN A 297 -22.58 -2.60 -6.35
N ALA A 298 -23.57 -2.88 -7.22
CA ALA A 298 -23.42 -3.91 -8.25
C ALA A 298 -22.34 -3.50 -9.28
N ARG A 299 -22.32 -2.22 -9.68
CA ARG A 299 -21.30 -1.69 -10.59
C ARG A 299 -19.91 -1.74 -9.97
N GLN A 300 -19.79 -1.34 -8.71
CA GLN A 300 -18.53 -1.39 -7.98
C GLN A 300 -17.99 -2.83 -7.96
N LYS A 301 -18.82 -3.78 -7.51
CA LYS A 301 -18.44 -5.19 -7.44
C LYS A 301 -18.06 -5.77 -8.81
N LEU A 302 -18.87 -5.53 -9.86
CA LEU A 302 -18.59 -6.03 -11.20
C LEU A 302 -17.27 -5.47 -11.76
N SER A 303 -16.99 -4.19 -11.53
CA SER A 303 -15.74 -3.57 -11.98
C SER A 303 -14.52 -4.13 -11.25
N GLU A 304 -14.61 -4.44 -9.96
CA GLU A 304 -13.57 -5.13 -9.19
C GLU A 304 -13.32 -6.55 -9.72
N GLU A 305 -14.38 -7.34 -9.91
CA GLU A 305 -14.29 -8.70 -10.43
C GLU A 305 -13.67 -8.74 -11.83
N ARG A 306 -14.00 -7.79 -12.71
CA ARG A 306 -13.40 -7.66 -14.03
C ARG A 306 -11.92 -7.29 -13.97
N ALA A 307 -11.55 -6.33 -13.12
CA ALA A 307 -10.15 -6.00 -12.89
C ALA A 307 -9.35 -7.20 -12.37
N GLN A 308 -9.94 -7.98 -11.46
CA GLN A 308 -9.33 -9.19 -10.95
C GLN A 308 -9.15 -10.26 -12.03
N THR A 309 -10.13 -10.46 -12.91
CA THR A 309 -10.01 -11.40 -14.04
C THR A 309 -8.83 -11.05 -14.96
N VAL A 310 -8.66 -9.77 -15.28
CA VAL A 310 -7.53 -9.31 -16.08
C VAL A 310 -6.20 -9.53 -15.32
N ALA A 311 -6.15 -9.20 -14.04
CA ALA A 311 -4.96 -9.42 -13.21
C ALA A 311 -4.56 -10.90 -13.14
N GLU A 312 -5.53 -11.81 -12.95
CA GLU A 312 -5.28 -13.26 -12.97
C GLU A 312 -4.76 -13.74 -14.33
N TYR A 313 -5.26 -13.17 -15.42
CA TYR A 313 -4.76 -13.47 -16.75
C TYR A 313 -3.31 -13.05 -16.92
N LEU A 314 -2.95 -11.82 -16.55
CA LEU A 314 -1.58 -11.30 -16.60
C LEU A 314 -0.62 -12.11 -15.72
N LYS A 315 -1.07 -12.48 -14.51
CA LYS A 315 -0.32 -13.35 -13.61
C LYS A 315 -0.08 -14.74 -14.21
N LYS A 316 -1.11 -15.36 -14.81
CA LYS A 316 -0.98 -16.66 -15.50
C LYS A 316 0.01 -16.60 -16.67
N LYS A 317 0.11 -15.46 -17.34
CA LYS A 317 1.08 -15.21 -18.43
C LYS A 317 2.47 -14.86 -17.90
N GLY A 318 2.68 -14.79 -16.60
CA GLY A 318 3.97 -14.50 -15.99
C GLY A 318 4.41 -13.04 -16.08
N VAL A 319 3.50 -12.11 -16.37
CA VAL A 319 3.80 -10.67 -16.48
C VAL A 319 4.27 -10.12 -15.14
N ARG A 320 3.56 -10.47 -14.08
CA ARG A 320 3.89 -10.14 -12.67
C ARG A 320 3.42 -11.28 -11.77
N ASP A 321 4.03 -11.37 -10.60
CA ASP A 321 3.55 -12.22 -9.51
C ASP A 321 2.43 -11.53 -8.70
N GLU A 322 1.91 -12.23 -7.71
CA GLU A 322 0.84 -11.73 -6.83
C GLU A 322 1.23 -10.54 -5.94
N TYR A 323 2.51 -10.23 -5.84
CA TYR A 323 3.01 -9.10 -5.04
C TYR A 323 3.20 -7.82 -5.86
N HIS A 324 3.14 -7.92 -7.19
CA HIS A 324 3.41 -6.83 -8.12
C HIS A 324 2.20 -6.48 -9.01
N ILE A 325 1.03 -7.10 -8.75
CA ILE A 325 -0.25 -6.77 -9.39
C ILE A 325 -1.25 -6.36 -8.32
N PHE A 326 -1.94 -5.26 -8.55
CA PHE A 326 -2.99 -4.71 -7.69
C PHE A 326 -4.25 -4.48 -8.52
N THR A 327 -5.41 -4.56 -7.88
CA THR A 327 -6.70 -4.37 -8.55
C THR A 327 -7.55 -3.32 -7.85
N GLN A 328 -8.32 -2.56 -8.63
CA GLN A 328 -9.27 -1.59 -8.14
C GLN A 328 -10.50 -1.56 -9.04
N GLY A 329 -11.69 -1.56 -8.48
CA GLY A 329 -12.93 -1.22 -9.18
C GLY A 329 -13.26 0.25 -9.01
N LYS A 330 -13.78 0.88 -10.05
CA LYS A 330 -14.29 2.28 -10.05
C LYS A 330 -15.76 2.36 -10.39
N GLY A 331 -16.41 1.22 -10.69
CA GLY A 331 -17.78 1.23 -11.16
C GLY A 331 -17.94 2.19 -12.33
N ALA A 332 -18.90 3.09 -12.25
CA ALA A 332 -19.15 4.14 -13.23
C ALA A 332 -18.71 5.55 -12.76
N THR A 333 -17.93 5.65 -11.66
CA THR A 333 -17.56 6.96 -11.06
C THR A 333 -16.52 7.72 -11.87
N GLU A 334 -15.70 7.02 -12.64
CA GLU A 334 -14.66 7.59 -13.49
C GLU A 334 -14.81 7.03 -14.92
N PRO A 335 -15.75 7.55 -15.73
CA PRO A 335 -15.97 7.03 -17.07
C PRO A 335 -14.77 7.31 -17.98
N ILE A 336 -14.25 6.26 -18.62
CA ILE A 336 -13.17 6.34 -19.61
C ILE A 336 -13.67 6.57 -21.04
N ALA A 337 -14.97 6.36 -21.30
CA ALA A 337 -15.67 6.62 -22.53
C ALA A 337 -17.06 7.19 -22.25
N THR A 338 -17.71 7.78 -23.27
CA THR A 338 -19.07 8.30 -23.11
C THR A 338 -20.07 7.16 -22.96
N ASN A 339 -20.99 7.27 -21.99
CA ASN A 339 -22.10 6.31 -21.82
C ASN A 339 -23.26 6.53 -22.85
N ASN A 340 -23.06 7.34 -23.88
CA ASN A 340 -24.10 7.76 -24.83
C ASN A 340 -24.21 6.86 -26.08
N THR A 341 -23.43 5.81 -26.17
CA THR A 341 -23.52 4.81 -27.25
C THR A 341 -24.00 3.49 -26.68
N GLU A 342 -25.06 2.94 -27.28
CA GLU A 342 -25.52 1.58 -26.99
C GLU A 342 -24.49 0.52 -27.35
#